data_935ddfda4708ae7d0dc0eab3f19f76ba
#
_entry.id   935ddfda4708ae7d0dc0eab3f19f76ba
#
_cell.length_a   1.000
_cell.length_b   1.000
_cell.length_c   1.000
_cell.angle_alpha   90.00
_cell.angle_beta   90.00
_cell.angle_gamma   90.00
#
_symmetry.space_group_name_H-M   'P 1'
#
loop_
_entity.id
_entity.type
_entity.pdbx_description
1 polymer ?
#
loop_
_entity_poly.entity_id
_entity_poly.type
_entity_poly.pdbx_seq_one_letter_code
_entity_poly.pdbx_strand_id
1 'polypeptide(L)'
;PIPVYYYISPKIWAWKEYRIKNIKRDVDELFSILPFEVEFFEGKHQYPIHYVGNPTVDEVAAYQETNPKDFAAFIAANQLENKPVIALLAGSRKQEIKDNLPDMLKAASAFPDYQLVLAGAPGITPEYYEKYVGQANVKIIFGQTYRILQHADAALVTSGTATLETALFRVPQ
;
A
#
# COMPACT_ATOMS: atom_id res chain seq x y z
N PRO A 1 11.47 -5.32 -36.44
CA PRO A 1 10.98 -4.60 -35.27
C PRO A 1 10.99 -5.51 -34.05
N ILE A 2 11.26 -4.95 -32.88
CA ILE A 2 11.21 -5.69 -31.60
C ILE A 2 9.81 -5.45 -31.02
N PRO A 3 9.03 -6.49 -30.65
CA PRO A 3 7.72 -6.31 -30.03
C PRO A 3 7.84 -5.60 -28.68
N VAL A 4 6.92 -4.69 -28.40
CA VAL A 4 6.85 -3.92 -27.15
C VAL A 4 5.63 -4.36 -26.34
N TYR A 5 5.89 -4.98 -25.20
CA TYR A 5 4.87 -5.41 -24.24
C TYR A 5 4.89 -4.47 -23.04
N TYR A 6 3.75 -3.89 -22.70
CA TYR A 6 3.66 -2.98 -21.56
C TYR A 6 2.79 -3.60 -20.47
N TYR A 7 3.44 -4.09 -19.40
CA TYR A 7 2.79 -4.66 -18.23
C TYR A 7 2.53 -3.58 -17.17
N ILE A 8 1.33 -3.61 -16.59
CA ILE A 8 0.74 -2.59 -15.71
C ILE A 8 0.49 -1.30 -16.47
N SER A 9 -0.67 -1.23 -17.12
CA SER A 9 -1.06 -0.09 -17.96
C SER A 9 -0.87 1.25 -17.26
N PRO A 10 -0.40 2.29 -17.97
CA PRO A 10 -0.26 3.61 -17.38
C PRO A 10 -1.64 4.21 -17.11
N LYS A 11 -1.81 4.83 -15.93
CA LYS A 11 -3.09 5.37 -15.45
C LYS A 11 -3.49 6.66 -16.19
N ILE A 12 -3.53 6.61 -17.52
CA ILE A 12 -3.87 7.76 -18.36
C ILE A 12 -5.34 8.17 -18.24
N TRP A 13 -6.20 7.31 -17.74
CA TRP A 13 -7.59 7.61 -17.42
C TRP A 13 -7.74 8.61 -16.28
N ALA A 14 -6.78 8.68 -15.36
CA ALA A 14 -6.77 9.63 -14.25
C ALA A 14 -6.23 11.01 -14.66
N TRP A 15 -5.25 11.03 -15.58
CA TRP A 15 -4.60 12.26 -16.04
C TRP A 15 -3.73 11.99 -17.28
N LYS A 16 -3.50 13.01 -18.11
CA LYS A 16 -2.69 12.93 -19.34
C LYS A 16 -3.21 11.89 -20.35
N GLU A 17 -4.52 11.84 -20.54
CA GLU A 17 -5.19 10.94 -21.47
C GLU A 17 -4.63 11.03 -22.90
N TYR A 18 -4.09 12.20 -23.30
CA TYR A 18 -3.46 12.40 -24.61
C TYR A 18 -2.33 11.41 -24.92
N ARG A 19 -1.75 10.76 -23.89
CA ARG A 19 -0.72 9.74 -24.04
C ARG A 19 -1.20 8.48 -24.75
N ILE A 20 -2.49 8.28 -24.89
CA ILE A 20 -3.05 7.17 -25.67
C ILE A 20 -2.49 7.12 -27.09
N LYS A 21 -2.17 8.28 -27.69
CA LYS A 21 -1.57 8.35 -29.03
C LYS A 21 -0.20 7.67 -29.08
N ASN A 22 0.62 7.83 -28.04
CA ASN A 22 1.92 7.19 -27.95
C ASN A 22 1.79 5.68 -27.70
N ILE A 23 0.84 5.27 -26.86
CA ILE A 23 0.57 3.85 -26.61
C ILE A 23 0.18 3.16 -27.91
N LYS A 24 -0.77 3.73 -28.67
CA LYS A 24 -1.20 3.19 -29.96
C LYS A 24 -0.07 3.09 -31.02
N ARG A 25 0.93 3.96 -30.92
CA ARG A 25 2.06 3.98 -31.87
C ARG A 25 3.17 3.00 -31.47
N ASP A 26 3.46 2.90 -30.17
CA ASP A 26 4.72 2.34 -29.66
C ASP A 26 4.54 1.02 -28.91
N VAL A 27 3.32 0.60 -28.57
CA VAL A 27 3.04 -0.58 -27.77
C VAL A 27 2.25 -1.59 -28.60
N ASP A 28 2.76 -2.81 -28.72
CA ASP A 28 2.08 -3.88 -29.43
C ASP A 28 1.03 -4.57 -28.55
N GLU A 29 1.35 -4.81 -27.26
CA GLU A 29 0.46 -5.47 -26.32
C GLU A 29 0.46 -4.73 -24.97
N LEU A 30 -0.72 -4.40 -24.47
CA LEU A 30 -0.92 -3.70 -23.20
C LEU A 30 -1.64 -4.60 -22.19
N PHE A 31 -1.06 -4.74 -21.00
CA PHE A 31 -1.60 -5.57 -19.93
C PHE A 31 -2.09 -4.71 -18.76
N SER A 32 -3.35 -4.87 -18.40
CA SER A 32 -4.02 -4.14 -17.31
C SER A 32 -4.18 -4.99 -16.06
N ILE A 33 -4.12 -4.32 -14.91
CA ILE A 33 -4.37 -4.92 -13.60
C ILE A 33 -5.67 -4.40 -12.95
N LEU A 34 -6.37 -3.46 -13.62
CA LEU A 34 -7.63 -2.89 -13.12
C LEU A 34 -8.75 -3.19 -14.12
N PRO A 35 -9.87 -3.82 -13.68
CA PRO A 35 -10.89 -4.30 -14.61
C PRO A 35 -11.59 -3.17 -15.39
N PHE A 36 -11.75 -1.99 -14.82
CA PHE A 36 -12.39 -0.85 -15.50
C PHE A 36 -11.53 -0.24 -16.61
N GLU A 37 -10.23 -0.54 -16.66
CA GLU A 37 -9.34 -0.10 -17.74
C GLU A 37 -9.72 -0.72 -19.07
N VAL A 38 -10.35 -1.90 -19.07
CA VAL A 38 -10.85 -2.53 -20.31
C VAL A 38 -11.84 -1.61 -21.02
N GLU A 39 -12.85 -1.13 -20.31
CA GLU A 39 -13.85 -0.19 -20.87
C GLU A 39 -13.20 1.12 -21.33
N PHE A 40 -12.22 1.62 -20.59
CA PHE A 40 -11.51 2.84 -20.95
C PHE A 40 -10.70 2.67 -22.24
N PHE A 41 -9.92 1.61 -22.37
CA PHE A 41 -9.07 1.42 -23.56
C PHE A 41 -9.83 0.88 -24.75
N GLU A 42 -10.67 -0.14 -24.59
CA GLU A 42 -11.41 -0.75 -25.69
C GLU A 42 -12.65 0.05 -26.06
N GLY A 43 -13.48 0.41 -25.07
CA GLY A 43 -14.73 1.16 -25.31
C GLY A 43 -14.48 2.58 -25.82
N LYS A 44 -13.69 3.36 -25.06
CA LYS A 44 -13.48 4.78 -25.41
C LYS A 44 -12.42 4.96 -26.49
N HIS A 45 -11.31 4.25 -26.42
CA HIS A 45 -10.17 4.47 -27.31
C HIS A 45 -10.01 3.45 -28.43
N GLN A 46 -10.84 2.40 -28.45
CA GLN A 46 -10.76 1.32 -29.46
C GLN A 46 -9.32 0.76 -29.58
N TYR A 47 -8.69 0.52 -28.43
CA TYR A 47 -7.38 -0.05 -28.31
C TYR A 47 -7.44 -1.34 -27.48
N PRO A 48 -7.04 -2.50 -28.03
CA PRO A 48 -7.13 -3.77 -27.32
C PRO A 48 -6.23 -3.80 -26.10
N ILE A 49 -6.70 -4.42 -25.02
CA ILE A 49 -5.98 -4.53 -23.77
C ILE A 49 -6.24 -5.89 -23.12
N HIS A 50 -5.23 -6.46 -22.47
CA HIS A 50 -5.37 -7.71 -21.74
C HIS A 50 -5.51 -7.45 -20.26
N TYR A 51 -6.70 -7.72 -19.68
CA TYR A 51 -6.86 -7.72 -18.23
C TYR A 51 -6.29 -9.03 -17.67
N VAL A 52 -5.25 -8.93 -16.84
CA VAL A 52 -4.50 -10.08 -16.29
C VAL A 52 -4.65 -10.22 -14.77
N GLY A 53 -5.50 -9.41 -14.15
CA GLY A 53 -5.62 -9.38 -12.69
C GLY A 53 -4.56 -8.51 -12.02
N ASN A 54 -4.70 -8.33 -10.71
CA ASN A 54 -3.80 -7.48 -9.93
C ASN A 54 -2.82 -8.36 -9.14
N PRO A 55 -1.50 -8.29 -9.40
CA PRO A 55 -0.51 -9.13 -8.75
C PRO A 55 -0.46 -8.95 -7.21
N THR A 56 -0.88 -7.78 -6.70
CA THR A 56 -0.96 -7.57 -5.24
C THR A 56 -1.99 -8.51 -4.58
N VAL A 57 -3.05 -8.88 -5.30
CA VAL A 57 -4.06 -9.84 -4.80
C VAL A 57 -3.42 -11.21 -4.58
N ASP A 58 -2.66 -11.67 -5.59
CA ASP A 58 -2.00 -12.98 -5.54
C ASP A 58 -0.91 -13.00 -4.46
N GLU A 59 -0.14 -11.91 -4.34
CA GLU A 59 0.91 -11.77 -3.33
C GLU A 59 0.35 -11.80 -1.91
N VAL A 60 -0.73 -11.04 -1.64
CA VAL A 60 -1.37 -11.03 -0.32
C VAL A 60 -2.00 -12.39 0.00
N ALA A 61 -2.65 -13.03 -0.97
CA ALA A 61 -3.22 -14.37 -0.79
C ALA A 61 -2.13 -15.40 -0.43
N ALA A 62 -1.05 -15.45 -1.20
CA ALA A 62 0.09 -16.34 -0.95
C ALA A 62 0.74 -16.07 0.42
N TYR A 63 0.85 -14.79 0.80
CA TYR A 63 1.36 -14.43 2.13
C TYR A 63 0.46 -14.98 3.24
N GLN A 64 -0.86 -14.81 3.13
CA GLN A 64 -1.81 -15.28 4.15
C GLN A 64 -1.83 -16.80 4.28
N GLU A 65 -1.69 -17.54 3.18
CA GLU A 65 -1.60 -19.00 3.17
C GLU A 65 -0.36 -19.51 3.91
N THR A 66 0.78 -18.84 3.74
CA THR A 66 2.06 -19.28 4.31
C THR A 66 2.35 -18.70 5.69
N ASN A 67 1.62 -17.67 6.11
CA ASN A 67 1.80 -16.96 7.37
C ASN A 67 0.49 -16.92 8.16
N PRO A 68 0.16 -17.96 8.92
CA PRO A 68 -1.07 -17.98 9.72
C PRO A 68 -1.08 -16.86 10.75
N LYS A 69 -2.26 -16.30 11.01
CA LYS A 69 -2.43 -15.22 11.97
C LYS A 69 -2.16 -15.74 13.37
N ASP A 70 -1.11 -15.22 14.01
CA ASP A 70 -0.73 -15.49 15.40
C ASP A 70 -0.36 -14.17 16.09
N PHE A 71 -1.36 -13.58 16.79
CA PHE A 71 -1.20 -12.30 17.47
C PHE A 71 -0.21 -12.41 18.64
N ALA A 72 -0.21 -13.51 19.37
CA ALA A 72 0.71 -13.70 20.49
C ALA A 72 2.17 -13.72 20.03
N ALA A 73 2.45 -14.45 18.95
CA ALA A 73 3.78 -14.46 18.35
C ALA A 73 4.16 -13.09 17.75
N PHE A 74 3.20 -12.35 17.19
CA PHE A 74 3.44 -11.01 16.65
C PHE A 74 3.84 -10.01 17.74
N ILE A 75 3.08 -9.95 18.84
CA ILE A 75 3.38 -9.02 19.95
C ILE A 75 4.69 -9.39 20.66
N ALA A 76 4.95 -10.67 20.87
CA ALA A 76 6.19 -11.13 21.50
C ALA A 76 7.43 -10.78 20.66
N ALA A 77 7.40 -11.05 19.36
CA ALA A 77 8.50 -10.76 18.44
C ALA A 77 8.83 -9.27 18.32
N ASN A 78 7.82 -8.41 18.49
CA ASN A 78 7.96 -6.95 18.32
C ASN A 78 7.94 -6.18 19.65
N GLN A 79 7.92 -6.86 20.79
CA GLN A 79 7.85 -6.23 22.12
C GLN A 79 6.66 -5.26 22.24
N LEU A 80 5.48 -5.71 21.78
CA LEU A 80 4.23 -4.99 21.83
C LEU A 80 3.42 -5.41 23.06
N GLU A 81 2.44 -4.60 23.40
CA GLU A 81 1.46 -4.91 24.46
C GLU A 81 0.34 -5.81 23.89
N ASN A 82 -0.39 -6.48 24.78
CA ASN A 82 -1.61 -7.20 24.40
C ASN A 82 -2.78 -6.22 24.29
N LYS A 83 -2.71 -5.33 23.31
CA LYS A 83 -3.73 -4.30 23.00
C LYS A 83 -4.07 -4.34 21.51
N PRO A 84 -5.26 -3.87 21.13
CA PRO A 84 -5.58 -3.70 19.70
C PRO A 84 -4.60 -2.73 19.03
N VAL A 85 -4.40 -2.92 17.71
CA VAL A 85 -3.36 -2.24 16.94
C VAL A 85 -3.98 -1.27 15.94
N ILE A 86 -3.54 -0.02 15.95
CA ILE A 86 -3.70 0.90 14.82
C ILE A 86 -2.39 0.91 14.03
N ALA A 87 -2.44 0.46 12.79
CA ALA A 87 -1.31 0.51 11.86
C ALA A 87 -1.19 1.90 11.24
N LEU A 88 0.04 2.41 11.17
CA LEU A 88 0.34 3.68 10.51
C LEU A 88 1.22 3.41 9.28
N LEU A 89 0.71 3.72 8.10
CA LEU A 89 1.42 3.60 6.82
C LEU A 89 1.61 5.01 6.22
N ALA A 90 2.62 5.72 6.71
CA ALA A 90 2.82 7.14 6.44
C ALA A 90 3.43 7.43 5.04
N GLY A 91 3.63 6.42 4.23
CA GLY A 91 4.21 6.52 2.90
C GLY A 91 5.61 5.92 2.79
N SER A 92 6.12 5.86 1.57
CA SER A 92 7.42 5.27 1.24
C SER A 92 8.53 6.30 0.98
N ARG A 93 8.18 7.58 0.90
CA ARG A 93 9.11 8.68 0.61
C ARG A 93 9.22 9.62 1.79
N LYS A 94 10.40 10.21 1.96
CA LYS A 94 10.67 11.17 3.04
C LYS A 94 9.64 12.31 3.10
N GLN A 95 9.23 12.85 1.94
CA GLN A 95 8.24 13.92 1.90
C GLN A 95 6.86 13.44 2.37
N GLU A 96 6.42 12.26 1.92
CA GLU A 96 5.15 11.68 2.35
C GLU A 96 5.10 11.48 3.86
N ILE A 97 6.18 10.91 4.43
CA ILE A 97 6.30 10.70 5.88
C ILE A 97 6.26 12.03 6.65
N LYS A 98 7.02 13.03 6.18
CA LYS A 98 7.05 14.37 6.78
C LYS A 98 5.65 15.00 6.82
N ASP A 99 4.90 14.86 5.71
CA ASP A 99 3.62 15.55 5.56
C ASP A 99 2.49 14.80 6.28
N ASN A 100 2.53 13.47 6.34
CA ASN A 100 1.41 12.67 6.83
C ASN A 100 1.58 12.16 8.27
N LEU A 101 2.79 11.77 8.69
CA LEU A 101 3.00 11.12 9.98
C LEU A 101 2.55 11.98 11.18
N PRO A 102 2.83 13.29 11.24
CA PRO A 102 2.35 14.12 12.34
C PRO A 102 0.83 14.15 12.49
N ASP A 103 0.10 14.23 11.37
CA ASP A 103 -1.36 14.24 11.37
C ASP A 103 -1.94 12.88 11.74
N MET A 104 -1.32 11.78 11.27
CA MET A 104 -1.69 10.42 11.67
C MET A 104 -1.54 10.21 13.17
N LEU A 105 -0.41 10.63 13.76
CA LEU A 105 -0.18 10.53 15.20
C LEU A 105 -1.17 11.37 16.00
N LYS A 106 -1.48 12.58 15.54
CA LYS A 106 -2.50 13.44 16.14
C LYS A 106 -3.88 12.79 16.08
N ALA A 107 -4.28 12.23 14.97
CA ALA A 107 -5.57 11.53 14.84
C ALA A 107 -5.62 10.30 15.73
N ALA A 108 -4.56 9.49 15.74
CA ALA A 108 -4.49 8.28 16.54
C ALA A 108 -4.45 8.55 18.06
N SER A 109 -4.03 9.72 18.51
CA SER A 109 -4.01 10.09 19.93
C SER A 109 -5.41 10.14 20.57
N ALA A 110 -6.48 10.19 19.77
CA ALA A 110 -7.85 10.08 20.25
C ALA A 110 -8.25 8.66 20.68
N PHE A 111 -7.39 7.67 20.44
CA PHE A 111 -7.66 6.24 20.71
C PHE A 111 -6.62 5.64 21.67
N PRO A 112 -6.62 6.03 22.96
CA PRO A 112 -5.57 5.63 23.92
C PRO A 112 -5.57 4.15 24.27
N ASP A 113 -6.69 3.45 24.02
CA ASP A 113 -6.81 2.01 24.25
C ASP A 113 -6.09 1.16 23.17
N TYR A 114 -5.68 1.80 22.09
CA TYR A 114 -4.93 1.16 21.01
C TYR A 114 -3.43 1.42 21.15
N GLN A 115 -2.64 0.46 20.73
CA GLN A 115 -1.21 0.68 20.49
C GLN A 115 -0.95 1.05 19.04
N LEU A 116 -0.02 1.97 18.83
CA LEU A 116 0.33 2.46 17.50
C LEU A 116 1.54 1.71 16.96
N VAL A 117 1.40 1.17 15.76
CA VAL A 117 2.48 0.46 15.07
C VAL A 117 2.72 1.12 13.70
N LEU A 118 3.88 1.74 13.55
CA LEU A 118 4.30 2.38 12.32
C LEU A 118 5.06 1.39 11.44
N ALA A 119 4.58 1.15 10.24
CA ALA A 119 5.30 0.38 9.24
C ALA A 119 6.45 1.23 8.65
N GLY A 120 7.68 0.88 9.00
CA GLY A 120 8.88 1.55 8.48
C GLY A 120 9.12 1.19 7.01
N ALA A 121 9.23 2.20 6.16
CA ALA A 121 9.46 2.03 4.73
C ALA A 121 10.90 1.58 4.43
N PRO A 122 11.12 0.73 3.42
CA PRO A 122 12.46 0.37 2.97
C PRO A 122 13.28 1.61 2.59
N GLY A 123 14.54 1.68 3.04
CA GLY A 123 15.44 2.79 2.72
C GLY A 123 15.24 4.08 3.54
N ILE A 124 14.31 4.09 4.48
CA ILE A 124 14.14 5.16 5.46
C ILE A 124 14.68 4.67 6.81
N THR A 125 15.53 5.47 7.44
CA THR A 125 16.17 5.08 8.70
C THR A 125 15.28 5.40 9.92
N PRO A 126 15.45 4.69 11.05
CA PRO A 126 14.71 4.98 12.29
C PRO A 126 14.80 6.43 12.71
N GLU A 127 15.99 7.02 12.64
CA GLU A 127 16.26 8.41 13.06
C GLU A 127 15.47 9.43 12.24
N TYR A 128 15.08 9.07 11.01
CA TYR A 128 14.23 9.93 10.21
C TYR A 128 12.81 10.00 10.78
N TYR A 129 12.27 8.87 11.21
CA TYR A 129 10.95 8.81 11.85
C TYR A 129 10.93 9.49 13.23
N GLU A 130 11.98 9.31 14.02
CA GLU A 130 12.12 9.91 15.37
C GLU A 130 11.92 11.43 15.36
N LYS A 131 12.31 12.12 14.28
CA LYS A 131 12.09 13.56 14.11
C LYS A 131 10.61 13.97 14.16
N TYR A 132 9.70 13.06 13.80
CA TYR A 132 8.27 13.34 13.67
C TYR A 132 7.44 12.63 14.73
N VAL A 133 7.96 11.58 15.33
CA VAL A 133 7.28 10.81 16.38
C VAL A 133 7.20 11.59 17.68
N GLY A 134 8.23 12.37 18.03
CA GLY A 134 8.27 13.15 19.26
C GLY A 134 8.11 12.28 20.51
N GLN A 135 7.13 12.62 21.35
CA GLN A 135 6.80 11.87 22.57
C GLN A 135 5.67 10.83 22.39
N ALA A 136 5.21 10.62 21.15
CA ALA A 136 4.14 9.65 20.90
C ALA A 136 4.64 8.22 21.17
N ASN A 137 3.83 7.45 21.90
CA ASN A 137 4.11 6.03 22.14
C ASN A 137 3.75 5.23 20.89
N VAL A 138 4.70 5.12 19.95
CA VAL A 138 4.54 4.38 18.70
C VAL A 138 5.72 3.45 18.48
N LYS A 139 5.45 2.20 18.12
CA LYS A 139 6.48 1.23 17.75
C LYS A 139 6.73 1.28 16.26
N ILE A 140 7.97 1.48 15.85
CA ILE A 140 8.37 1.45 14.44
C ILE A 140 8.88 0.05 14.12
N ILE A 141 8.29 -0.60 13.11
CA ILE A 141 8.64 -1.97 12.70
C ILE A 141 8.96 -1.96 11.21
N PHE A 142 10.14 -2.46 10.85
CA PHE A 142 10.62 -2.52 9.47
C PHE A 142 10.45 -3.92 8.88
N GLY A 143 10.21 -3.98 7.56
CA GLY A 143 10.15 -5.23 6.80
C GLY A 143 8.98 -6.15 7.14
N GLN A 144 7.97 -5.68 7.86
CA GLN A 144 6.85 -6.49 8.32
C GLN A 144 5.47 -5.86 7.99
N THR A 145 5.35 -5.10 6.91
CA THR A 145 4.09 -4.40 6.59
C THR A 145 2.88 -5.33 6.55
N TYR A 146 2.98 -6.46 5.86
CA TYR A 146 1.90 -7.44 5.77
C TYR A 146 1.57 -8.07 7.12
N ARG A 147 2.58 -8.34 7.94
CA ARG A 147 2.37 -8.87 9.29
C ARG A 147 1.69 -7.85 10.20
N ILE A 148 2.04 -6.57 10.08
CA ILE A 148 1.37 -5.48 10.80
C ILE A 148 -0.10 -5.42 10.35
N LEU A 149 -0.37 -5.37 9.05
CA LEU A 149 -1.74 -5.32 8.51
C LEU A 149 -2.56 -6.54 8.90
N GLN A 150 -1.96 -7.74 8.91
CA GLN A 150 -2.64 -8.96 9.33
C GLN A 150 -3.14 -8.90 10.77
N HIS A 151 -2.49 -8.12 11.63
CA HIS A 151 -2.81 -8.01 13.06
C HIS A 151 -3.41 -6.66 13.45
N ALA A 152 -3.59 -5.73 12.51
CA ALA A 152 -4.18 -4.44 12.76
C ALA A 152 -5.71 -4.53 12.86
N ASP A 153 -6.30 -3.75 13.78
CA ASP A 153 -7.74 -3.57 13.93
C ASP A 153 -8.23 -2.37 13.11
N ALA A 154 -7.35 -1.40 12.88
CA ALA A 154 -7.57 -0.25 12.00
C ALA A 154 -6.24 0.23 11.43
N ALA A 155 -6.29 1.04 10.38
CA ALA A 155 -5.09 1.63 9.79
C ALA A 155 -5.31 3.08 9.38
N LEU A 156 -4.26 3.90 9.51
CA LEU A 156 -4.15 5.20 8.86
C LEU A 156 -3.14 5.06 7.72
N VAL A 157 -3.57 5.32 6.49
CA VAL A 157 -2.81 4.96 5.30
C VAL A 157 -2.67 6.14 4.35
N THR A 158 -1.44 6.41 3.93
CA THR A 158 -1.19 7.34 2.82
C THR A 158 -1.65 6.73 1.50
N SER A 159 -2.34 7.53 0.68
CA SER A 159 -2.82 7.11 -0.64
C SER A 159 -1.72 6.47 -1.51
N GLY A 160 -2.03 5.33 -2.13
CA GLY A 160 -1.12 4.57 -2.97
C GLY A 160 -1.41 3.08 -2.94
N THR A 161 -0.41 2.26 -3.26
CA THR A 161 -0.53 0.79 -3.24
C THR A 161 -0.92 0.25 -1.86
N ALA A 162 -0.45 0.91 -0.80
CA ALA A 162 -0.74 0.51 0.58
C ALA A 162 -2.24 0.51 0.92
N THR A 163 -3.07 1.36 0.27
CA THR A 163 -4.52 1.35 0.48
C THR A 163 -5.16 0.06 -0.05
N LEU A 164 -4.68 -0.45 -1.19
CA LEU A 164 -5.15 -1.72 -1.72
C LEU A 164 -4.71 -2.90 -0.85
N GLU A 165 -3.45 -2.91 -0.43
CA GLU A 165 -2.91 -3.94 0.48
C GLU A 165 -3.71 -3.97 1.78
N THR A 166 -3.96 -2.82 2.39
CA THR A 166 -4.77 -2.69 3.62
C THR A 166 -6.18 -3.25 3.42
N ALA A 167 -6.83 -2.93 2.29
CA ALA A 167 -8.16 -3.44 1.96
C ALA A 167 -8.15 -4.97 1.75
N LEU A 168 -7.11 -5.54 1.12
CA LEU A 168 -6.96 -6.97 0.92
C LEU A 168 -6.77 -7.73 2.25
N PHE A 169 -6.12 -7.12 3.23
CA PHE A 169 -6.08 -7.62 4.61
C PHE A 169 -7.39 -7.38 5.38
N ARG A 170 -8.39 -6.73 4.77
CA ARG A 170 -9.70 -6.39 5.37
C ARG A 170 -9.59 -5.51 6.61
N VAL A 171 -8.60 -4.65 6.65
CA VAL A 171 -8.41 -3.68 7.74
C VAL A 171 -9.17 -2.40 7.41
N PRO A 172 -10.02 -1.90 8.31
CA PRO A 172 -10.64 -0.58 8.19
C PRO A 172 -9.58 0.52 8.09
N GLN A 173 -9.78 1.50 7.15
CA GLN A 173 -8.81 2.56 6.92
C GLN A 173 -9.45 3.91 6.66
#